data_b2001fb80ca068b536d967d98a7dbd7e
#
_entry.id   b2001fb80ca068b536d967d98a7dbd7e
#
_cell.length_a   1.000
_cell.length_b   1.000
_cell.length_c   1.000
_cell.angle_alpha   90.00
_cell.angle_beta   90.00
_cell.angle_gamma   90.00
#
_symmetry.space_group_name_H-M   'P 1'
#
loop_
_entity.id
_entity.type
_entity.pdbx_description
1 polymer ?
#
loop_
_entity_poly.entity_id
_entity_poly.type
_entity_poly.pdbx_seq_one_letter_code
_entity_poly.pdbx_strand_id
1 'polypeptide(L)'
;MRKIAFFIVLTIIIGAISFSSTGCTGKPTSTNDSDSICGAAPADTADTIDQIIEEAPVPKAADELFDDFIFNFAGNRKLQKKRIVFPLPVVTGSNTTYITAKKWKMEHFFMHQEFYTLIFDSQKQMKVVKDTAVSNAVVEKINLQSNSIKQYVFKRIDGQWMMTGIVNSSIGKSKNASFLHFYHQFVNDSTFQVHSINDPLDFTGPSPDDDFSDMTGILSPEQWPSFAPELPKDVIYNIIYGNSYAESNKKIFVIRGIANGLETELTFQRKGGEWKLTKIIM
;
A
#
# COMPACT_ATOMS: atom_id res chain seq x y z
N MET A 1 15.66 45.69 15.62
CA MET A 1 17.10 45.43 15.81
C MET A 1 17.24 44.25 16.79
N ARG A 2 17.86 43.24 16.38
CA ARG A 2 18.61 42.09 16.91
C ARG A 2 18.10 40.75 16.36
N LYS A 3 18.82 40.32 15.33
CA LYS A 3 18.82 38.96 14.79
C LYS A 3 19.63 38.10 15.76
N ILE A 4 19.06 37.00 16.22
CA ILE A 4 19.81 35.94 16.92
C ILE A 4 19.81 34.73 15.99
N ALA A 5 20.98 34.47 15.38
CA ALA A 5 21.26 33.27 14.63
C ALA A 5 21.70 32.17 15.62
N PHE A 6 21.00 31.07 15.67
CA PHE A 6 21.45 29.85 16.37
C PHE A 6 22.22 28.98 15.38
N PHE A 7 23.54 28.91 15.56
CA PHE A 7 24.41 27.91 14.94
C PHE A 7 24.37 26.64 15.79
N ILE A 8 23.84 25.54 15.23
CA ILE A 8 24.01 24.21 15.82
C ILE A 8 25.26 23.61 15.19
N VAL A 9 26.30 23.41 16.00
CA VAL A 9 27.54 22.72 15.65
C VAL A 9 27.29 21.22 15.85
N LEU A 10 27.25 20.48 14.74
CA LEU A 10 27.17 19.02 14.73
C LEU A 10 28.58 18.44 14.86
N THR A 11 28.96 17.93 16.01
CA THR A 11 30.21 17.19 16.24
C THR A 11 30.01 15.71 15.87
N ILE A 12 30.65 15.30 14.77
CA ILE A 12 30.72 13.89 14.34
C ILE A 12 31.86 13.23 15.11
N ILE A 13 31.54 12.25 15.97
CA ILE A 13 32.53 11.38 16.60
C ILE A 13 32.66 10.11 15.73
N ILE A 14 33.81 9.99 15.04
CA ILE A 14 34.20 8.80 14.31
C ILE A 14 34.91 7.86 15.30
N GLY A 15 34.23 6.79 15.73
CA GLY A 15 34.81 5.70 16.49
C GLY A 15 35.40 4.63 15.57
N ALA A 16 36.73 4.55 15.50
CA ALA A 16 37.45 3.47 14.81
C ALA A 16 37.45 2.21 15.68
N ILE A 17 36.81 1.14 15.21
CA ILE A 17 36.88 -0.18 15.83
C ILE A 17 37.92 -0.98 15.08
N SER A 18 39.07 -1.22 15.73
CA SER A 18 40.15 -2.09 15.26
C SER A 18 39.80 -3.54 15.57
N PHE A 19 39.62 -4.37 14.56
CA PHE A 19 39.56 -5.83 14.72
C PHE A 19 40.98 -6.43 14.63
N SER A 20 41.46 -7.01 15.74
CA SER A 20 42.67 -7.79 15.79
C SER A 20 42.37 -9.21 15.31
N SER A 21 43.00 -9.61 14.23
CA SER A 21 43.05 -11.01 13.75
C SER A 21 44.16 -11.78 14.44
N THR A 22 43.79 -12.78 15.25
CA THR A 22 44.75 -13.80 15.74
C THR A 22 44.81 -14.93 14.72
N GLY A 23 45.96 -15.05 14.08
CA GLY A 23 46.27 -16.16 13.20
C GLY A 23 46.69 -17.41 13.99
N CYS A 24 46.23 -18.58 13.54
CA CYS A 24 46.84 -19.87 13.90
C CYS A 24 47.58 -20.41 12.70
N THR A 25 48.89 -20.55 12.90
CA THR A 25 49.85 -21.21 11.99
C THR A 25 49.77 -22.72 12.15
N GLY A 26 49.65 -23.44 11.05
CA GLY A 26 49.88 -24.86 10.96
C GLY A 26 50.38 -25.19 9.54
N LYS A 27 51.64 -25.63 9.42
CA LYS A 27 52.33 -25.95 8.17
C LYS A 27 52.57 -27.49 8.08
N PRO A 28 53.09 -28.05 6.98
CA PRO A 28 52.35 -28.69 5.89
C PRO A 28 52.74 -30.15 5.71
N THR A 29 52.04 -30.88 4.88
CA THR A 29 52.63 -32.03 4.18
C THR A 29 52.01 -32.18 2.79
N SER A 30 52.93 -32.28 1.83
CA SER A 30 52.73 -32.37 0.40
C SER A 30 52.14 -33.72 -0.03
N THR A 31 51.26 -33.71 -1.03
CA THR A 31 51.33 -34.62 -2.20
C THR A 31 50.49 -34.06 -3.36
N ASN A 32 51.10 -34.12 -4.53
CA ASN A 32 50.58 -33.73 -5.82
C ASN A 32 49.33 -34.55 -6.20
N ASP A 33 48.35 -33.92 -6.84
CA ASP A 33 47.85 -34.37 -8.15
C ASP A 33 47.03 -33.26 -8.82
N SER A 34 47.26 -33.14 -10.11
CA SER A 34 46.64 -32.20 -11.04
C SER A 34 45.22 -32.66 -11.36
N ASP A 35 44.26 -31.75 -11.29
CA ASP A 35 43.16 -31.73 -12.28
C ASP A 35 42.50 -30.36 -12.34
N SER A 36 42.42 -29.86 -13.58
CA SER A 36 41.78 -28.64 -14.00
C SER A 36 40.29 -28.78 -13.91
N ILE A 37 39.62 -27.94 -13.11
CA ILE A 37 38.15 -27.71 -13.27
C ILE A 37 37.88 -26.22 -13.34
N CYS A 38 37.23 -25.87 -14.46
CA CYS A 38 36.75 -24.55 -14.81
C CYS A 38 35.94 -23.89 -13.71
N GLY A 39 36.19 -22.59 -13.51
CA GLY A 39 35.46 -21.76 -12.58
C GLY A 39 33.96 -21.69 -12.93
N ALA A 40 33.12 -22.09 -11.98
CA ALA A 40 31.73 -21.73 -11.94
C ALA A 40 31.65 -20.34 -11.27
N ALA A 41 30.98 -19.41 -11.95
CA ALA A 41 30.62 -18.11 -11.41
C ALA A 41 29.75 -18.30 -10.15
N PRO A 42 29.83 -17.42 -9.15
CA PRO A 42 28.98 -17.51 -7.97
C PRO A 42 27.52 -17.35 -8.39
N ALA A 43 26.71 -18.35 -8.09
CA ALA A 43 25.27 -18.29 -8.26
C ALA A 43 24.70 -17.15 -7.39
N ASP A 44 23.83 -16.39 -8.00
CA ASP A 44 23.18 -15.22 -7.42
C ASP A 44 22.40 -15.61 -6.15
N THR A 45 22.86 -15.15 -4.98
CA THR A 45 22.28 -15.48 -3.67
C THR A 45 20.86 -14.95 -3.49
N ALA A 46 20.41 -14.02 -4.35
CA ALA A 46 19.05 -13.49 -4.35
C ALA A 46 18.01 -14.57 -4.73
N ASP A 47 18.30 -15.42 -5.73
CA ASP A 47 17.41 -16.50 -6.16
C ASP A 47 17.17 -17.57 -5.07
N THR A 48 18.13 -17.76 -4.16
CA THR A 48 18.02 -18.78 -3.11
C THR A 48 17.12 -18.33 -1.96
N ILE A 49 17.12 -17.04 -1.63
CA ILE A 49 16.27 -16.47 -0.57
C ILE A 49 14.82 -16.44 -1.04
N ASP A 50 14.57 -16.05 -2.28
CA ASP A 50 13.24 -16.08 -2.88
C ASP A 50 12.67 -17.49 -2.96
N GLN A 51 13.49 -18.52 -3.22
CA GLN A 51 13.09 -19.93 -3.22
C GLN A 51 12.69 -20.41 -1.81
N ILE A 52 13.42 -20.01 -0.76
CA ILE A 52 13.13 -20.40 0.62
C ILE A 52 11.83 -19.76 1.11
N ILE A 53 11.57 -18.49 0.76
CA ILE A 53 10.31 -17.80 1.09
C ILE A 53 9.13 -18.43 0.34
N GLU A 54 9.34 -18.88 -0.90
CA GLU A 54 8.31 -19.52 -1.73
C GLU A 54 7.91 -20.93 -1.24
N GLU A 55 8.72 -21.62 -0.46
CA GLU A 55 8.48 -23.00 -0.01
C GLU A 55 7.80 -23.09 1.37
N ALA A 56 7.78 -22.01 2.14
CA ALA A 56 7.11 -21.99 3.44
C ALA A 56 5.59 -22.24 3.27
N PRO A 57 4.99 -23.19 3.99
CA PRO A 57 3.55 -23.41 3.94
C PRO A 57 2.83 -22.17 4.49
N VAL A 58 1.91 -21.63 3.71
CA VAL A 58 1.07 -20.49 4.15
C VAL A 58 0.27 -20.93 5.36
N PRO A 59 0.37 -20.25 6.52
CA PRO A 59 -0.38 -20.58 7.70
C PRO A 59 -1.90 -20.55 7.42
N LYS A 60 -2.68 -21.43 8.01
CA LYS A 60 -4.16 -21.43 7.85
C LYS A 60 -4.78 -20.09 8.28
N ALA A 61 -4.20 -19.45 9.28
CA ALA A 61 -4.61 -18.11 9.74
C ALA A 61 -4.47 -17.01 8.66
N ALA A 62 -3.60 -17.18 7.66
CA ALA A 62 -3.44 -16.22 6.58
C ALA A 62 -4.65 -16.07 5.64
N ASP A 63 -5.66 -16.96 5.77
CA ASP A 63 -6.94 -16.82 5.04
C ASP A 63 -8.08 -16.28 5.92
N GLU A 64 -7.84 -15.98 7.20
CA GLU A 64 -8.91 -15.49 8.10
C GLU A 64 -9.29 -14.05 7.75
N LEU A 65 -8.31 -13.17 7.57
CA LEU A 65 -8.52 -11.80 7.12
C LEU A 65 -8.06 -11.66 5.68
N PHE A 66 -8.75 -10.82 4.92
CA PHE A 66 -8.35 -10.54 3.55
C PHE A 66 -7.01 -9.80 3.49
N ASP A 67 -6.72 -8.92 4.45
CA ASP A 67 -5.44 -8.21 4.53
C ASP A 67 -4.26 -9.18 4.62
N ASP A 68 -4.31 -10.15 5.55
CA ASP A 68 -3.25 -11.14 5.70
C ASP A 68 -3.03 -11.97 4.42
N PHE A 69 -4.13 -12.31 3.76
CA PHE A 69 -4.07 -13.04 2.48
C PHE A 69 -3.46 -12.19 1.37
N ILE A 70 -3.92 -10.93 1.17
CA ILE A 70 -3.53 -10.13 -0.01
C ILE A 70 -2.05 -9.75 0.02
N PHE A 71 -1.45 -9.52 1.19
CA PHE A 71 -0.01 -9.27 1.31
C PHE A 71 0.80 -10.49 0.85
N ASN A 72 0.47 -11.67 1.36
CA ASN A 72 1.12 -12.91 0.94
C ASN A 72 0.91 -13.19 -0.56
N PHE A 73 -0.30 -12.95 -1.07
CA PHE A 73 -0.65 -13.15 -2.47
C PHE A 73 0.11 -12.19 -3.40
N ALA A 74 0.27 -10.92 -3.02
CA ALA A 74 0.98 -9.92 -3.80
C ALA A 74 2.48 -10.20 -3.88
N GLY A 75 3.09 -10.78 -2.82
CA GLY A 75 4.51 -11.09 -2.76
C GLY A 75 4.90 -12.46 -3.31
N ASN A 76 3.95 -13.38 -3.56
CA ASN A 76 4.29 -14.78 -3.85
C ASN A 76 3.71 -15.28 -5.18
N ARG A 77 4.58 -15.51 -6.17
CA ARG A 77 4.21 -15.97 -7.52
C ARG A 77 3.55 -17.36 -7.54
N LYS A 78 4.02 -18.29 -6.70
CA LYS A 78 3.45 -19.65 -6.63
C LYS A 78 2.04 -19.57 -6.01
N LEU A 79 1.88 -18.76 -4.97
CA LEU A 79 0.59 -18.52 -4.32
C LEU A 79 -0.42 -17.90 -5.30
N GLN A 80 -0.01 -16.90 -6.10
CA GLN A 80 -0.88 -16.33 -7.13
C GLN A 80 -1.39 -17.40 -8.08
N LYS A 81 -0.52 -18.26 -8.62
CA LYS A 81 -0.93 -19.32 -9.53
C LYS A 81 -1.87 -20.34 -8.86
N LYS A 82 -1.69 -20.61 -7.57
CA LYS A 82 -2.52 -21.55 -6.79
C LYS A 82 -3.89 -20.97 -6.42
N ARG A 83 -3.94 -19.66 -6.18
CA ARG A 83 -5.12 -18.94 -5.68
C ARG A 83 -5.87 -18.13 -6.74
N ILE A 84 -5.59 -18.39 -8.02
CA ILE A 84 -6.34 -17.84 -9.15
C ILE A 84 -7.15 -18.95 -9.80
N VAL A 85 -8.44 -18.67 -10.04
CA VAL A 85 -9.31 -19.56 -10.80
C VAL A 85 -9.03 -19.39 -12.29
N PHE A 86 -8.41 -20.39 -12.90
CA PHE A 86 -8.10 -20.38 -14.33
C PHE A 86 -9.08 -21.25 -15.14
N PRO A 87 -9.42 -20.85 -16.38
CA PRO A 87 -9.01 -19.63 -17.06
C PRO A 87 -9.65 -18.39 -16.43
N LEU A 88 -8.81 -17.38 -16.10
CA LEU A 88 -9.26 -16.18 -15.39
C LEU A 88 -10.01 -15.24 -16.36
N PRO A 89 -11.29 -14.92 -16.12
CA PRO A 89 -12.02 -13.98 -16.95
C PRO A 89 -11.55 -12.54 -16.72
N VAL A 90 -11.42 -11.80 -17.83
CA VAL A 90 -11.13 -10.37 -17.89
C VAL A 90 -12.26 -9.68 -18.63
N VAL A 91 -13.07 -8.92 -17.92
CA VAL A 91 -14.23 -8.21 -18.45
C VAL A 91 -13.85 -6.76 -18.74
N THR A 92 -14.14 -6.30 -19.96
CA THR A 92 -13.98 -4.90 -20.36
C THR A 92 -15.22 -4.46 -21.14
N GLY A 93 -16.09 -3.69 -20.48
CA GLY A 93 -17.41 -3.36 -21.05
C GLY A 93 -18.26 -4.60 -21.23
N SER A 94 -18.66 -4.89 -22.48
CA SER A 94 -19.42 -6.10 -22.86
C SER A 94 -18.52 -7.27 -23.26
N ASN A 95 -17.21 -7.06 -23.41
CA ASN A 95 -16.27 -8.09 -23.86
C ASN A 95 -15.66 -8.84 -22.69
N THR A 96 -15.56 -10.18 -22.84
CA THR A 96 -14.86 -11.05 -21.89
C THR A 96 -13.76 -11.79 -22.62
N THR A 97 -12.54 -11.67 -22.11
CA THR A 97 -11.39 -12.46 -22.54
C THR A 97 -10.89 -13.31 -21.38
N TYR A 98 -9.99 -14.27 -21.66
CA TYR A 98 -9.53 -15.21 -20.63
C TYR A 98 -8.01 -15.28 -20.59
N ILE A 99 -7.45 -15.26 -19.39
CA ILE A 99 -6.03 -15.47 -19.13
C ILE A 99 -5.85 -16.92 -18.63
N THR A 100 -5.01 -17.69 -19.32
CA THR A 100 -4.62 -19.04 -18.86
C THR A 100 -3.49 -18.96 -17.83
N ALA A 101 -3.29 -20.02 -17.03
CA ALA A 101 -2.22 -20.11 -16.05
C ALA A 101 -0.81 -19.89 -16.66
N LYS A 102 -0.60 -20.32 -17.92
CA LYS A 102 0.67 -20.11 -18.67
C LYS A 102 0.91 -18.65 -19.05
N LYS A 103 -0.16 -17.88 -19.29
CA LYS A 103 -0.11 -16.47 -19.70
C LYS A 103 -0.16 -15.51 -18.52
N TRP A 104 -0.43 -16.01 -17.30
CA TRP A 104 -0.45 -15.17 -16.11
C TRP A 104 0.94 -14.61 -15.82
N LYS A 105 1.01 -13.29 -15.69
CA LYS A 105 2.18 -12.56 -15.19
C LYS A 105 1.88 -12.13 -13.77
N MET A 106 2.86 -12.29 -12.86
CA MET A 106 2.73 -11.85 -11.47
C MET A 106 2.31 -10.39 -11.40
N GLU A 107 1.33 -10.10 -10.55
CA GLU A 107 0.90 -8.73 -10.23
C GLU A 107 1.38 -8.40 -8.82
N HIS A 108 2.15 -7.33 -8.69
CA HIS A 108 2.73 -6.91 -7.40
C HIS A 108 1.80 -6.01 -6.60
N PHE A 109 0.66 -5.62 -7.16
CA PHE A 109 -0.31 -4.75 -6.52
C PHE A 109 0.36 -3.48 -5.96
N PHE A 110 0.09 -3.17 -4.69
CA PHE A 110 0.60 -2.01 -3.98
C PHE A 110 2.02 -2.19 -3.41
N MET A 111 2.65 -3.36 -3.54
CA MET A 111 3.94 -3.66 -2.89
C MET A 111 5.08 -2.71 -3.27
N HIS A 112 5.03 -2.07 -4.45
CA HIS A 112 6.02 -1.09 -4.87
C HIS A 112 5.73 0.34 -4.42
N GLN A 113 4.56 0.59 -3.81
CA GLN A 113 4.16 1.92 -3.32
C GLN A 113 4.35 2.08 -1.81
N GLU A 114 4.68 0.98 -1.10
CA GLU A 114 4.84 0.92 0.36
C GLU A 114 3.57 1.29 1.15
N PHE A 115 2.45 1.55 0.47
CA PHE A 115 1.15 1.85 1.05
C PHE A 115 0.00 1.34 0.16
N TYR A 116 -1.16 1.22 0.74
CA TYR A 116 -2.44 1.04 0.05
C TYR A 116 -3.49 1.98 0.64
N THR A 117 -4.64 2.07 0.00
CA THR A 117 -5.68 2.97 0.44
C THR A 117 -7.01 2.27 0.67
N LEU A 118 -7.86 2.91 1.48
CA LEU A 118 -9.21 2.48 1.74
C LEU A 118 -10.13 3.70 1.61
N ILE A 119 -11.26 3.54 0.93
CA ILE A 119 -12.26 4.60 0.77
C ILE A 119 -13.56 4.11 1.43
N PHE A 120 -13.91 4.70 2.57
CA PHE A 120 -15.13 4.40 3.31
C PHE A 120 -16.12 5.56 3.28
N ASP A 121 -17.39 5.27 3.51
CA ASP A 121 -18.45 6.27 3.63
C ASP A 121 -18.73 6.66 5.10
N SER A 122 -18.23 5.87 6.05
CA SER A 122 -18.42 6.11 7.48
C SER A 122 -17.38 5.36 8.32
N GLN A 123 -17.14 5.82 9.55
CA GLN A 123 -16.30 5.16 10.55
C GLN A 123 -16.80 3.74 10.88
N LYS A 124 -18.12 3.51 10.82
CA LYS A 124 -18.67 2.17 11.06
C LYS A 124 -18.19 1.15 10.04
N GLN A 125 -18.01 1.58 8.78
CA GLN A 125 -17.54 0.69 7.70
C GLN A 125 -16.07 0.30 7.87
N MET A 126 -15.25 1.09 8.54
CA MET A 126 -13.84 0.75 8.76
C MET A 126 -13.66 -0.54 9.57
N LYS A 127 -14.65 -0.92 10.39
CA LYS A 127 -14.61 -2.16 11.16
C LYS A 127 -14.63 -3.42 10.31
N VAL A 128 -15.07 -3.33 9.05
CA VAL A 128 -15.15 -4.49 8.13
C VAL A 128 -13.77 -5.08 7.80
N VAL A 129 -12.71 -4.31 7.91
CA VAL A 129 -11.32 -4.76 7.67
C VAL A 129 -10.93 -5.91 8.60
N LYS A 130 -11.47 -5.92 9.82
CA LYS A 130 -11.23 -6.96 10.84
C LYS A 130 -12.33 -8.02 10.91
N ASP A 131 -13.26 -8.03 9.95
CA ASP A 131 -14.39 -8.96 9.93
C ASP A 131 -14.02 -10.25 9.17
N THR A 132 -13.84 -11.33 9.91
CA THR A 132 -13.54 -12.65 9.36
C THR A 132 -14.70 -13.28 8.58
N ALA A 133 -15.93 -12.75 8.70
CA ALA A 133 -17.10 -13.20 7.95
C ALA A 133 -17.15 -12.64 6.51
N VAL A 134 -16.28 -11.71 6.17
CA VAL A 134 -16.17 -11.19 4.80
C VAL A 134 -15.80 -12.33 3.84
N SER A 135 -16.59 -12.51 2.80
CA SER A 135 -16.43 -13.59 1.81
C SER A 135 -16.08 -13.10 0.40
N ASN A 136 -16.08 -11.80 0.17
CA ASN A 136 -15.71 -11.16 -1.09
C ASN A 136 -14.93 -9.87 -0.83
N ALA A 137 -13.94 -9.62 -1.67
CA ALA A 137 -13.14 -8.40 -1.64
C ALA A 137 -12.73 -8.02 -3.07
N VAL A 138 -12.45 -6.75 -3.27
CA VAL A 138 -11.94 -6.23 -4.55
C VAL A 138 -10.73 -5.35 -4.29
N VAL A 139 -9.63 -5.62 -4.99
CA VAL A 139 -8.50 -4.70 -5.04
C VAL A 139 -8.63 -3.89 -6.32
N GLU A 140 -8.77 -2.59 -6.19
CA GLU A 140 -8.84 -1.65 -7.31
C GLU A 140 -7.46 -1.01 -7.54
N LYS A 141 -6.97 -1.11 -8.77
CA LYS A 141 -5.88 -0.27 -9.27
C LYS A 141 -6.50 0.89 -10.02
N ILE A 142 -6.56 2.05 -9.39
CA ILE A 142 -7.16 3.27 -9.92
C ILE A 142 -6.04 4.13 -10.50
N ASN A 143 -6.07 4.38 -11.79
CA ASN A 143 -5.17 5.31 -12.44
C ASN A 143 -5.92 6.62 -12.67
N LEU A 144 -5.56 7.65 -11.93
CA LEU A 144 -6.21 8.95 -11.94
C LEU A 144 -5.96 9.69 -13.26
N GLN A 145 -4.77 9.58 -13.82
CA GLN A 145 -4.37 10.25 -15.06
C GLN A 145 -5.11 9.67 -16.28
N SER A 146 -5.19 8.34 -16.38
CA SER A 146 -5.86 7.67 -17.51
C SER A 146 -7.36 7.47 -17.29
N ASN A 147 -7.93 7.98 -16.18
CA ASN A 147 -9.35 7.84 -15.82
C ASN A 147 -9.83 6.38 -15.87
N SER A 148 -9.01 5.44 -15.40
CA SER A 148 -9.27 4.01 -15.51
C SER A 148 -9.18 3.27 -14.18
N ILE A 149 -9.95 2.19 -14.04
CA ILE A 149 -9.94 1.28 -12.89
C ILE A 149 -9.78 -0.14 -13.38
N LYS A 150 -8.82 -0.87 -12.81
CA LYS A 150 -8.70 -2.31 -12.94
C LYS A 150 -9.02 -2.95 -11.59
N GLN A 151 -10.09 -3.72 -11.53
CA GLN A 151 -10.55 -4.40 -10.34
C GLN A 151 -10.13 -5.87 -10.38
N TYR A 152 -9.47 -6.33 -9.33
CA TYR A 152 -9.15 -7.74 -9.08
C TYR A 152 -10.17 -8.27 -8.07
N VAL A 153 -11.01 -9.20 -8.52
CA VAL A 153 -12.14 -9.72 -7.75
C VAL A 153 -11.75 -10.97 -7.01
N PHE A 154 -11.91 -10.96 -5.70
CA PHE A 154 -11.62 -12.08 -4.82
C PHE A 154 -12.88 -12.59 -4.15
N LYS A 155 -12.98 -13.90 -4.00
CA LYS A 155 -14.06 -14.59 -3.27
C LYS A 155 -13.46 -15.65 -2.37
N ARG A 156 -14.11 -15.91 -1.23
CA ARG A 156 -13.77 -17.04 -0.38
C ARG A 156 -14.49 -18.28 -0.91
N ILE A 157 -13.72 -19.28 -1.34
CA ILE A 157 -14.20 -20.56 -1.86
C ILE A 157 -13.58 -21.65 -0.98
N ASP A 158 -14.42 -22.49 -0.37
CA ASP A 158 -14.00 -23.56 0.55
C ASP A 158 -13.05 -23.05 1.66
N GLY A 159 -13.37 -21.87 2.22
CA GLY A 159 -12.59 -21.21 3.27
C GLY A 159 -11.32 -20.50 2.80
N GLN A 160 -11.00 -20.56 1.51
CA GLN A 160 -9.79 -19.96 0.94
C GLN A 160 -10.11 -18.77 0.05
N TRP A 161 -9.29 -17.71 0.14
CA TRP A 161 -9.39 -16.58 -0.76
C TRP A 161 -8.88 -16.96 -2.16
N MET A 162 -9.70 -16.74 -3.18
CA MET A 162 -9.41 -17.03 -4.57
C MET A 162 -9.68 -15.81 -5.44
N MET A 163 -8.76 -15.47 -6.32
CA MET A 163 -9.03 -14.46 -7.35
C MET A 163 -9.85 -15.08 -8.48
N THR A 164 -11.03 -14.52 -8.74
CA THR A 164 -12.03 -15.10 -9.64
C THR A 164 -12.25 -14.31 -10.92
N GLY A 165 -11.69 -13.11 -11.03
CA GLY A 165 -11.85 -12.30 -12.23
C GLY A 165 -11.13 -10.96 -12.17
N ILE A 166 -11.04 -10.32 -13.32
CA ILE A 166 -10.58 -8.94 -13.49
C ILE A 166 -11.67 -8.18 -14.23
N VAL A 167 -11.95 -6.94 -13.76
CA VAL A 167 -12.89 -6.04 -14.44
C VAL A 167 -12.20 -4.72 -14.73
N ASN A 168 -12.20 -4.30 -15.98
CA ASN A 168 -11.68 -3.01 -16.42
C ASN A 168 -12.85 -2.05 -16.66
N SER A 169 -12.76 -0.83 -16.11
CA SER A 169 -13.78 0.20 -16.27
C SER A 169 -13.15 1.60 -16.24
N SER A 170 -13.93 2.64 -16.49
CA SER A 170 -13.55 4.03 -16.23
C SER A 170 -13.93 4.44 -14.82
N ILE A 171 -13.25 5.47 -14.28
CA ILE A 171 -13.58 6.08 -12.98
C ILE A 171 -15.06 6.52 -12.96
N GLY A 172 -15.59 7.07 -14.06
CA GLY A 172 -16.98 7.51 -14.14
C GLY A 172 -18.04 6.42 -13.88
N LYS A 173 -17.68 5.13 -13.94
CA LYS A 173 -18.54 4.00 -13.58
C LYS A 173 -18.42 3.56 -12.12
N SER A 174 -17.48 4.13 -11.38
CA SER A 174 -17.27 3.85 -9.96
C SER A 174 -18.31 4.57 -9.10
N LYS A 175 -18.71 3.95 -8.00
CA LYS A 175 -19.50 4.61 -6.94
C LYS A 175 -18.73 5.72 -6.22
N ASN A 176 -17.41 5.77 -6.39
CA ASN A 176 -16.53 6.83 -5.89
C ASN A 176 -16.22 7.87 -6.98
N ALA A 177 -16.89 7.86 -8.15
CA ALA A 177 -16.54 8.70 -9.30
C ALA A 177 -16.43 10.18 -8.94
N SER A 178 -17.45 10.74 -8.30
CA SER A 178 -17.46 12.16 -7.90
C SER A 178 -16.27 12.50 -6.98
N PHE A 179 -16.02 11.64 -6.00
CA PHE A 179 -14.87 11.82 -5.08
C PHE A 179 -13.52 11.67 -5.79
N LEU A 180 -13.37 10.66 -6.66
CA LEU A 180 -12.11 10.43 -7.38
C LEU A 180 -11.75 11.54 -8.36
N HIS A 181 -12.75 12.12 -9.04
CA HIS A 181 -12.54 13.29 -9.89
C HIS A 181 -12.10 14.52 -9.07
N PHE A 182 -12.78 14.78 -7.95
CA PHE A 182 -12.37 15.81 -7.00
C PHE A 182 -10.97 15.55 -6.47
N TYR A 183 -10.68 14.34 -6.01
CA TYR A 183 -9.39 13.96 -5.42
C TYR A 183 -8.24 14.15 -6.42
N HIS A 184 -8.45 13.79 -7.69
CA HIS A 184 -7.46 14.01 -8.73
C HIS A 184 -7.08 15.49 -8.87
N GLN A 185 -8.06 16.40 -8.83
CA GLN A 185 -7.79 17.84 -8.84
C GLN A 185 -7.14 18.28 -7.53
N PHE A 186 -7.63 17.82 -6.40
CA PHE A 186 -7.13 18.15 -5.07
C PHE A 186 -5.64 17.86 -4.88
N VAL A 187 -5.13 16.76 -5.43
CA VAL A 187 -3.71 16.39 -5.29
C VAL A 187 -2.78 17.02 -6.34
N ASN A 188 -3.33 17.54 -7.43
CA ASN A 188 -2.54 18.10 -8.54
C ASN A 188 -2.54 19.64 -8.63
N ASP A 189 -3.48 20.31 -7.95
CA ASP A 189 -3.63 21.75 -7.97
C ASP A 189 -3.58 22.30 -6.53
N SER A 190 -2.46 22.92 -6.16
CA SER A 190 -2.24 23.44 -4.82
C SER A 190 -3.20 24.57 -4.43
N THR A 191 -3.61 25.41 -5.40
CA THR A 191 -4.58 26.47 -5.17
C THR A 191 -5.95 25.88 -4.90
N PHE A 192 -6.40 24.93 -5.75
CA PHE A 192 -7.64 24.21 -5.54
C PHE A 192 -7.62 23.43 -4.23
N GLN A 193 -6.48 22.82 -3.87
CA GLN A 193 -6.30 22.08 -2.62
C GLN A 193 -6.61 22.97 -1.41
N VAL A 194 -5.96 24.14 -1.29
CA VAL A 194 -6.19 25.08 -0.19
C VAL A 194 -7.64 25.56 -0.15
N HIS A 195 -8.24 25.90 -1.29
CA HIS A 195 -9.67 26.27 -1.36
C HIS A 195 -10.63 25.12 -0.98
N SER A 196 -10.17 23.88 -1.11
CA SER A 196 -10.95 22.68 -0.76
C SER A 196 -10.76 22.23 0.70
N ILE A 197 -10.03 22.99 1.51
CA ILE A 197 -9.95 22.78 2.96
C ILE A 197 -11.12 23.48 3.64
N ASN A 198 -11.73 22.80 4.62
CA ASN A 198 -12.73 23.43 5.48
C ASN A 198 -12.05 24.40 6.45
N ASP A 199 -12.71 25.50 6.76
CA ASP A 199 -12.24 26.48 7.76
C ASP A 199 -13.21 26.48 8.93
N PRO A 200 -12.77 26.02 10.12
CA PRO A 200 -11.50 25.36 10.41
C PRO A 200 -11.46 23.89 9.93
N LEU A 201 -10.25 23.35 9.71
CA LEU A 201 -9.96 21.93 9.51
C LEU A 201 -9.69 21.28 10.87
N ASP A 202 -10.41 20.22 11.19
CA ASP A 202 -10.13 19.41 12.39
C ASP A 202 -8.84 18.61 12.22
N PHE A 203 -7.94 18.69 13.18
CA PHE A 203 -6.64 18.02 13.19
C PHE A 203 -6.51 17.11 14.40
N THR A 204 -5.98 15.92 14.20
CA THR A 204 -5.49 15.01 15.25
C THR A 204 -4.16 14.43 14.78
N GLY A 205 -3.15 14.46 15.62
CA GLY A 205 -1.84 13.92 15.29
C GLY A 205 -0.98 13.73 16.52
N PRO A 206 0.24 13.20 16.38
CA PRO A 206 1.13 12.95 17.51
C PRO A 206 1.38 14.21 18.33
N SER A 207 1.41 14.07 19.64
CA SER A 207 1.76 15.15 20.55
C SER A 207 3.27 15.42 20.48
N PRO A 208 3.72 16.69 20.41
CA PRO A 208 5.14 17.01 20.46
C PRO A 208 5.75 16.78 21.86
N ASP A 209 4.91 16.68 22.91
CA ASP A 209 5.34 16.56 24.30
C ASP A 209 5.34 15.12 24.81
N ASP A 210 4.69 14.19 24.10
CA ASP A 210 4.56 12.80 24.52
C ASP A 210 4.35 11.88 23.29
N ASP A 211 5.31 10.99 23.03
CA ASP A 211 5.32 10.06 21.89
C ASP A 211 4.16 9.05 21.90
N PHE A 212 3.42 8.92 23.02
CA PHE A 212 2.32 7.97 23.16
C PHE A 212 0.94 8.62 23.22
N SER A 213 0.86 9.94 23.05
CA SER A 213 -0.42 10.66 23.07
C SER A 213 -0.66 11.43 21.78
N ASP A 214 -1.94 11.60 21.46
CA ASP A 214 -2.38 12.44 20.36
C ASP A 214 -2.80 13.80 20.86
N MET A 215 -2.46 14.83 20.10
CA MET A 215 -3.01 16.17 20.27
C MET A 215 -4.15 16.40 19.26
N THR A 216 -5.16 17.13 19.68
CA THR A 216 -6.24 17.59 18.81
C THR A 216 -6.21 19.11 18.70
N GLY A 217 -6.52 19.62 17.52
CA GLY A 217 -6.55 21.06 17.26
C GLY A 217 -7.30 21.38 15.99
N ILE A 218 -7.17 22.62 15.56
CA ILE A 218 -7.72 23.10 14.31
C ILE A 218 -6.63 23.77 13.47
N LEU A 219 -6.73 23.65 12.15
CA LEU A 219 -5.84 24.31 11.20
C LEU A 219 -6.65 25.22 10.31
N SER A 220 -6.08 26.37 9.96
CA SER A 220 -6.62 27.19 8.86
C SER A 220 -6.19 26.61 7.50
N PRO A 221 -6.91 26.92 6.41
CA PRO A 221 -6.53 26.47 5.07
C PRO A 221 -5.11 26.87 4.66
N GLU A 222 -4.62 28.03 5.13
CA GLU A 222 -3.28 28.55 4.83
C GLU A 222 -2.17 27.73 5.52
N GLN A 223 -2.47 27.08 6.63
CA GLN A 223 -1.54 26.22 7.36
C GLN A 223 -1.42 24.82 6.73
N TRP A 224 -2.43 24.41 5.94
CA TRP A 224 -2.49 23.08 5.33
C TRP A 224 -1.20 22.64 4.64
N PRO A 225 -0.52 23.47 3.80
CA PRO A 225 0.69 23.01 3.11
C PRO A 225 1.82 22.55 4.03
N SER A 226 1.84 23.03 5.29
CA SER A 226 2.83 22.63 6.30
C SER A 226 2.49 21.35 7.05
N PHE A 227 1.24 20.90 6.97
CA PHE A 227 0.72 19.71 7.66
C PHE A 227 0.26 18.62 6.70
N ALA A 228 0.19 18.91 5.39
CA ALA A 228 -0.27 17.96 4.40
C ALA A 228 0.62 16.72 4.36
N PRO A 229 0.06 15.51 4.51
CA PRO A 229 0.82 14.28 4.29
C PRO A 229 1.14 14.11 2.80
N GLU A 230 2.06 13.22 2.49
CA GLU A 230 2.26 12.80 1.12
C GLU A 230 1.01 12.08 0.59
N LEU A 231 0.39 12.65 -0.45
CA LEU A 231 -0.84 12.14 -1.03
C LEU A 231 -0.57 11.39 -2.34
N PRO A 232 -1.18 10.20 -2.55
CA PRO A 232 -1.11 9.49 -3.84
C PRO A 232 -1.63 10.35 -5.00
N LYS A 233 -0.82 10.53 -6.08
CA LYS A 233 -1.17 11.44 -7.20
C LYS A 233 -1.55 10.70 -8.49
N ASP A 234 -0.94 9.54 -8.75
CA ASP A 234 -1.08 8.87 -10.05
C ASP A 234 -1.89 7.59 -9.97
N VAL A 235 -1.42 6.64 -9.18
CA VAL A 235 -2.04 5.32 -9.02
C VAL A 235 -2.39 5.09 -7.56
N ILE A 236 -3.65 4.76 -7.31
CA ILE A 236 -4.17 4.39 -6.01
C ILE A 236 -4.54 2.92 -6.04
N TYR A 237 -4.08 2.15 -5.04
CA TYR A 237 -4.59 0.80 -4.79
C TYR A 237 -5.57 0.85 -3.64
N ASN A 238 -6.86 0.71 -3.95
CA ASN A 238 -7.96 0.74 -2.99
C ASN A 238 -8.50 -0.66 -2.75
N ILE A 239 -8.74 -1.04 -1.49
CA ILE A 239 -9.35 -2.32 -1.14
C ILE A 239 -10.80 -2.09 -0.69
N ILE A 240 -11.72 -2.84 -1.31
CA ILE A 240 -13.14 -2.87 -0.96
C ILE A 240 -13.44 -4.23 -0.33
N TYR A 241 -13.99 -4.24 0.88
CA TYR A 241 -14.39 -5.44 1.61
C TYR A 241 -15.89 -5.63 1.54
N GLY A 242 -16.33 -6.86 1.23
CA GLY A 242 -17.74 -7.17 1.15
C GLY A 242 -18.44 -6.53 -0.04
N ASN A 243 -19.65 -6.07 0.17
CA ASN A 243 -20.44 -5.40 -0.87
C ASN A 243 -19.96 -3.96 -1.08
N SER A 244 -19.94 -3.54 -2.33
CA SER A 244 -19.61 -2.14 -2.66
C SER A 244 -20.62 -1.17 -2.04
N TYR A 245 -20.10 -0.07 -1.51
CA TYR A 245 -20.89 0.98 -0.89
C TYR A 245 -21.69 1.79 -1.94
N ALA A 246 -22.75 2.46 -1.51
CA ALA A 246 -23.47 3.40 -2.36
C ALA A 246 -22.67 4.71 -2.51
N GLU A 247 -23.00 5.54 -3.50
CA GLU A 247 -22.47 6.89 -3.55
C GLU A 247 -22.92 7.66 -2.31
N SER A 248 -22.00 8.39 -1.66
CA SER A 248 -22.26 9.17 -0.45
C SER A 248 -21.66 10.57 -0.54
N ASN A 249 -22.15 11.46 0.33
CA ASN A 249 -21.60 12.81 0.48
C ASN A 249 -20.47 12.91 1.52
N LYS A 250 -20.03 11.78 2.05
CA LYS A 250 -18.91 11.69 2.99
C LYS A 250 -17.96 10.59 2.52
N LYS A 251 -16.67 10.87 2.53
CA LYS A 251 -15.62 9.89 2.29
C LYS A 251 -14.56 9.98 3.37
N ILE A 252 -14.16 8.83 3.89
CA ILE A 252 -12.99 8.68 4.74
C ILE A 252 -11.96 7.97 3.87
N PHE A 253 -10.93 8.71 3.49
CA PHE A 253 -9.83 8.22 2.68
C PHE A 253 -8.67 7.89 3.61
N VAL A 254 -8.36 6.61 3.72
CA VAL A 254 -7.30 6.10 4.59
C VAL A 254 -6.10 5.74 3.73
N ILE A 255 -4.93 6.21 4.11
CA ILE A 255 -3.63 5.81 3.55
C ILE A 255 -2.97 4.96 4.63
N ARG A 256 -2.69 3.70 4.31
CA ARG A 256 -2.11 2.74 5.25
C ARG A 256 -0.79 2.21 4.76
N GLY A 257 0.27 2.40 5.54
CA GLY A 257 1.58 1.86 5.27
C GLY A 257 1.63 0.33 5.40
N ILE A 258 2.43 -0.32 4.56
CA ILE A 258 2.51 -1.79 4.52
C ILE A 258 3.32 -2.35 5.68
N ALA A 259 4.44 -1.70 6.04
CA ALA A 259 5.40 -2.26 6.99
C ALA A 259 5.70 -1.35 8.20
N ASN A 260 5.23 -0.11 8.19
CA ASN A 260 5.58 0.89 9.19
C ASN A 260 4.45 1.19 10.20
N GLY A 261 3.27 0.58 10.03
CA GLY A 261 2.11 0.80 10.90
C GLY A 261 1.49 2.20 10.82
N LEU A 262 1.97 3.05 9.91
CA LEU A 262 1.45 4.40 9.74
C LEU A 262 0.08 4.36 9.09
N GLU A 263 -0.83 5.15 9.62
CA GLU A 263 -2.17 5.33 9.07
C GLU A 263 -2.53 6.82 9.09
N THR A 264 -2.97 7.33 7.95
CA THR A 264 -3.49 8.68 7.82
C THR A 264 -4.93 8.62 7.34
N GLU A 265 -5.86 9.24 8.08
CA GLU A 265 -7.26 9.36 7.72
C GLU A 265 -7.58 10.79 7.29
N LEU A 266 -8.14 10.94 6.09
CA LEU A 266 -8.63 12.19 5.53
C LEU A 266 -10.15 12.08 5.39
N THR A 267 -10.91 12.88 6.13
CA THR A 267 -12.36 12.93 6.02
C THR A 267 -12.80 14.07 5.10
N PHE A 268 -13.42 13.70 4.00
CA PHE A 268 -14.02 14.63 3.05
C PHE A 268 -15.54 14.65 3.18
N GLN A 269 -16.14 15.82 3.00
CA GLN A 269 -17.59 15.99 3.00
C GLN A 269 -18.04 16.85 1.82
N ARG A 270 -19.09 16.42 1.13
CA ARG A 270 -19.69 17.15 0.02
C ARG A 270 -20.91 17.93 0.51
N LYS A 271 -20.88 19.25 0.35
CA LYS A 271 -21.98 20.17 0.68
C LYS A 271 -22.20 21.11 -0.51
N GLY A 272 -23.45 21.31 -0.94
CA GLY A 272 -23.75 22.18 -2.09
C GLY A 272 -23.09 21.75 -3.40
N GLY A 273 -22.73 20.47 -3.54
CA GLY A 273 -22.04 19.94 -4.72
C GLY A 273 -20.50 19.96 -4.63
N GLU A 274 -19.92 20.66 -3.68
CA GLU A 274 -18.47 20.80 -3.50
C GLU A 274 -17.95 19.89 -2.39
N TRP A 275 -16.82 19.25 -2.65
CA TRP A 275 -16.09 18.47 -1.67
C TRP A 275 -15.13 19.37 -0.88
N LYS A 276 -15.07 19.16 0.44
CA LYS A 276 -14.11 19.81 1.34
C LYS A 276 -13.45 18.76 2.22
N LEU A 277 -12.15 18.91 2.49
CA LEU A 277 -11.47 18.19 3.55
C LEU A 277 -11.88 18.80 4.88
N THR A 278 -12.49 18.03 5.77
CA THR A 278 -13.05 18.52 7.05
C THR A 278 -12.30 18.00 8.26
N LYS A 279 -11.54 16.91 8.13
CA LYS A 279 -10.76 16.34 9.23
C LYS A 279 -9.55 15.58 8.70
N ILE A 280 -8.45 15.66 9.42
CA ILE A 280 -7.25 14.81 9.25
C ILE A 280 -6.86 14.18 10.58
N ILE A 281 -6.46 12.88 10.53
CA ILE A 281 -5.84 12.13 11.62
C ILE A 281 -4.55 11.52 11.07
N MET A 282 -3.44 11.70 11.79
CA MET A 282 -2.12 11.17 11.42
C MET A 282 -1.52 10.37 12.57
#